data_906373af9f0ffbdd0e5012d84fe1b347
#
_entry.id   906373af9f0ffbdd0e5012d84fe1b347
#
_cell.length_a   1.000
_cell.length_b   1.000
_cell.length_c   1.000
_cell.angle_alpha   90.00
_cell.angle_beta   90.00
_cell.angle_gamma   90.00
#
_symmetry.space_group_name_H-M   'P 1'
#
loop_
_entity.id
_entity.type
_entity.pdbx_description
1 polymer ?
#
loop_
_entity_poly.entity_id
_entity_poly.type
_entity_poly.pdbx_seq_one_letter_code
_entity_poly.pdbx_strand_id
1 'polypeptide(L)'
;MVYDVIVIGGGHAGCEAASAAARMGSKTLLLTMDMTKFASMSCNPAIGGVAKGQIVREIDALGGLTGIITDLTSIQFRMLNRSKGAAMWSPRAQCDKYRFSAEWRHILENTENLYIWQDSVVDILTVGEGGKTRVTGVKTQMGVVFEATTVVITAGTFLSGLMHCGRESATGGRAGDAASFGITEKLREMGIEVGRMKTGTPARLDARTINFEALEPQYGDENPAKFSFSESTKPVEKQLPCYLVYTSKEVHDTLKTGFNDSPLFNGTIQGIGPRYCPSIEDKLRTFADKEQHQLFLEPEGVTTNEYYLNGFSSSLPYDVQMDALHKIVGLENVHIYRPGYAIEYDYFPPTQLTHSLESKIVENLYFAGQVNGTTGYEEAAAQGLLAGINAHRRTKGESAIVLKRDEAYIGVLIDDLVTKGVDEPYRMFTSRAEYRILLRQDNADQRLTPLGYEIGLISEKRYEKFVEKKSLLELLIAYTHKQSVKISEIQDYLISRNLAPISQGKKIFDLALRNDMTLAALVDVLPKLKKFVEQNGITDEIIEEAEIEIKYSGYIERERLVAEKLHRLENITIPDNFDYTQIQSLTIEARQKLEKIRPATIAQASRIPGVSPADINVLLMRFGR
;
A
#
# COMPACT_ATOMS: atom_id res chain seq x y z
N MET A 1 14.43 25.59 17.26
CA MET A 1 14.08 24.40 18.07
C MET A 1 14.69 23.19 17.38
N VAL A 2 15.30 22.28 18.14
CA VAL A 2 16.03 21.12 17.60
C VAL A 2 15.22 19.85 17.79
N TYR A 3 15.11 19.05 16.76
CA TYR A 3 14.45 17.74 16.72
C TYR A 3 15.41 16.67 16.20
N ASP A 4 15.09 15.38 16.44
CA ASP A 4 15.84 14.28 15.85
C ASP A 4 15.35 14.06 14.41
N VAL A 5 14.02 14.03 14.23
CA VAL A 5 13.33 13.78 12.96
C VAL A 5 12.31 14.88 12.68
N ILE A 6 12.30 15.44 11.47
CA ILE A 6 11.22 16.27 10.95
C ILE A 6 10.52 15.53 9.82
N VAL A 7 9.19 15.49 9.86
CA VAL A 7 8.34 14.93 8.79
C VAL A 7 7.52 16.04 8.16
N ILE A 8 7.62 16.20 6.85
CA ILE A 8 6.92 17.23 6.07
C ILE A 8 5.72 16.62 5.36
N GLY A 9 4.51 16.99 5.79
CA GLY A 9 3.24 16.52 5.22
C GLY A 9 2.52 15.53 6.13
N GLY A 10 1.25 15.80 6.46
CA GLY A 10 0.39 14.97 7.31
C GLY A 10 -0.49 13.99 6.54
N GLY A 11 -0.04 13.49 5.36
CA GLY A 11 -0.71 12.42 4.62
C GLY A 11 -0.45 11.03 5.23
N HIS A 12 -0.94 9.96 4.56
CA HIS A 12 -0.75 8.58 5.05
C HIS A 12 0.71 8.24 5.33
N ALA A 13 1.63 8.63 4.44
CA ALA A 13 3.06 8.43 4.64
C ALA A 13 3.60 9.22 5.84
N GLY A 14 3.22 10.48 5.97
CA GLY A 14 3.70 11.33 7.06
C GLY A 14 3.20 10.91 8.42
N CYS A 15 1.93 10.49 8.52
CA CYS A 15 1.36 10.00 9.76
C CYS A 15 2.07 8.73 10.26
N GLU A 16 2.32 7.77 9.38
CA GLU A 16 3.08 6.55 9.72
C GLU A 16 4.55 6.87 10.06
N ALA A 17 5.22 7.74 9.27
CA ALA A 17 6.61 8.08 9.51
C ALA A 17 6.81 8.80 10.86
N ALA A 18 5.97 9.79 11.15
CA ALA A 18 6.05 10.56 12.38
C ALA A 18 5.73 9.72 13.61
N SER A 19 4.66 8.90 13.53
CA SER A 19 4.28 7.97 14.60
C SER A 19 5.39 6.95 14.87
N ALA A 20 5.97 6.35 13.83
CA ALA A 20 7.03 5.35 13.99
C ALA A 20 8.27 5.96 14.65
N ALA A 21 8.80 7.06 14.12
CA ALA A 21 9.99 7.71 14.66
C ALA A 21 9.80 8.15 16.13
N ALA A 22 8.65 8.72 16.47
CA ALA A 22 8.34 9.18 17.83
C ALA A 22 8.22 8.00 18.81
N ARG A 23 7.49 6.93 18.44
CA ARG A 23 7.29 5.75 19.27
C ARG A 23 8.58 4.95 19.50
N MET A 24 9.53 5.03 18.57
CA MET A 24 10.89 4.50 18.75
C MET A 24 11.77 5.40 19.63
N GLY A 25 11.28 6.56 20.09
CA GLY A 25 11.95 7.45 21.02
C GLY A 25 12.70 8.63 20.41
N SER A 26 12.51 8.95 19.12
CA SER A 26 13.00 10.20 18.54
C SER A 26 12.09 11.36 18.88
N LYS A 27 12.68 12.52 19.24
CA LYS A 27 11.97 13.78 19.30
C LYS A 27 11.59 14.21 17.89
N THR A 28 10.33 13.99 17.52
CA THR A 28 9.83 14.10 16.16
C THR A 28 8.90 15.30 15.99
N LEU A 29 9.06 16.06 14.90
CA LEU A 29 8.15 17.14 14.50
C LEU A 29 7.42 16.76 13.22
N LEU A 30 6.09 16.76 13.26
CA LEU A 30 5.23 16.62 12.07
C LEU A 30 4.72 17.98 11.64
N LEU A 31 5.11 18.43 10.45
CA LEU A 31 4.66 19.67 9.83
C LEU A 31 3.53 19.37 8.84
N THR A 32 2.39 20.03 8.99
CA THR A 32 1.24 19.90 8.11
C THR A 32 0.59 21.23 7.83
N MET A 33 0.05 21.41 6.63
CA MET A 33 -0.69 22.63 6.27
C MET A 33 -2.05 22.71 6.97
N ASP A 34 -2.65 21.56 7.32
CA ASP A 34 -3.97 21.50 7.95
C ASP A 34 -4.06 20.30 8.91
N MET A 35 -4.15 20.56 10.20
CA MET A 35 -4.27 19.55 11.26
C MET A 35 -5.62 18.83 11.26
N THR A 36 -6.62 19.30 10.53
CA THR A 36 -7.93 18.63 10.43
C THR A 36 -7.94 17.54 9.36
N LYS A 37 -6.85 17.38 8.60
CA LYS A 37 -6.77 16.54 7.40
C LYS A 37 -5.66 15.47 7.44
N PHE A 38 -5.29 15.02 8.63
CA PHE A 38 -4.33 13.91 8.76
C PHE A 38 -4.79 12.66 8.02
N ALA A 39 -3.90 12.06 7.23
CA ALA A 39 -4.16 10.90 6.39
C ALA A 39 -5.50 10.96 5.63
N SER A 40 -5.87 12.14 5.13
CA SER A 40 -7.16 12.37 4.48
C SER A 40 -7.32 11.50 3.24
N MET A 41 -8.46 10.83 3.12
CA MET A 41 -8.85 10.03 1.97
C MET A 41 -9.39 10.92 0.84
N SER A 42 -8.49 11.57 0.12
CA SER A 42 -8.83 12.53 -0.95
C SER A 42 -9.34 11.87 -2.25
N CYS A 43 -9.08 10.58 -2.43
CA CYS A 43 -9.64 9.77 -3.50
C CYS A 43 -10.76 8.87 -2.94
N ASN A 44 -10.74 7.56 -3.16
CA ASN A 44 -11.78 6.66 -2.65
C ASN A 44 -11.71 6.51 -1.12
N PRO A 45 -12.86 6.33 -0.44
CA PRO A 45 -12.91 6.18 1.03
C PRO A 45 -12.67 4.71 1.44
N ALA A 46 -11.58 4.10 0.97
CA ALA A 46 -11.29 2.69 1.21
C ALA A 46 -9.82 2.42 1.41
N ILE A 47 -9.52 1.46 2.27
CA ILE A 47 -8.18 0.91 2.53
C ILE A 47 -8.15 -0.56 2.12
N GLY A 48 -7.03 -0.99 1.52
CA GLY A 48 -6.82 -2.35 1.08
C GLY A 48 -7.26 -2.63 -0.36
N GLY A 49 -7.57 -3.89 -0.64
CA GLY A 49 -7.77 -4.39 -2.00
C GLY A 49 -6.61 -5.24 -2.49
N VAL A 50 -6.64 -5.63 -3.77
CA VAL A 50 -5.67 -6.58 -4.34
C VAL A 50 -4.22 -6.10 -4.15
N ALA A 51 -3.41 -6.90 -3.49
CA ALA A 51 -2.06 -6.65 -3.01
C ALA A 51 -1.94 -5.56 -1.92
N LYS A 52 -2.82 -4.59 -1.90
CA LYS A 52 -2.81 -3.49 -0.94
C LYS A 52 -3.25 -3.93 0.45
N GLY A 53 -4.23 -4.84 0.52
CA GLY A 53 -4.63 -5.45 1.79
C GLY A 53 -3.46 -6.19 2.47
N GLN A 54 -2.63 -6.87 1.69
CA GLN A 54 -1.39 -7.50 2.18
C GLN A 54 -0.43 -6.46 2.77
N ILE A 55 -0.23 -5.33 2.07
CA ILE A 55 0.63 -4.23 2.57
C ILE A 55 0.10 -3.70 3.91
N VAL A 56 -1.21 -3.49 4.07
CA VAL A 56 -1.77 -2.99 5.34
C VAL A 56 -1.58 -3.99 6.47
N ARG A 57 -1.73 -5.29 6.20
CA ARG A 57 -1.42 -6.33 7.18
C ARG A 57 0.07 -6.33 7.58
N GLU A 58 0.97 -6.07 6.63
CA GLU A 58 2.41 -5.95 6.88
C GLU A 58 2.75 -4.68 7.67
N ILE A 59 2.12 -3.54 7.36
CA ILE A 59 2.24 -2.29 8.14
C ILE A 59 1.84 -2.56 9.60
N ASP A 60 0.70 -3.20 9.82
CA ASP A 60 0.21 -3.54 11.15
C ASP A 60 1.15 -4.52 11.88
N ALA A 61 1.63 -5.55 11.19
CA ALA A 61 2.57 -6.53 11.75
C ALA A 61 3.90 -5.92 12.19
N LEU A 62 4.36 -4.86 11.52
CA LEU A 62 5.54 -4.07 11.91
C LEU A 62 5.26 -3.07 13.05
N GLY A 63 3.99 -2.88 13.43
CA GLY A 63 3.58 -1.93 14.44
C GLY A 63 3.15 -0.57 13.92
N GLY A 64 2.91 -0.41 12.59
CA GLY A 64 2.22 0.74 12.03
C GLY A 64 0.75 0.82 12.46
N LEU A 65 0.10 1.91 12.20
CA LEU A 65 -1.23 2.24 12.75
C LEU A 65 -2.36 2.20 11.72
N THR A 66 -2.04 2.20 10.41
CA THR A 66 -3.06 2.23 9.35
C THR A 66 -4.09 1.10 9.48
N GLY A 67 -3.65 -0.13 9.83
CA GLY A 67 -4.56 -1.27 10.04
C GLY A 67 -5.51 -1.06 11.21
N ILE A 68 -5.01 -0.56 12.33
CA ILE A 68 -5.79 -0.24 13.54
C ILE A 68 -6.84 0.82 13.24
N ILE A 69 -6.44 1.92 12.61
CA ILE A 69 -7.34 3.04 12.30
C ILE A 69 -8.38 2.63 11.25
N THR A 70 -7.99 1.77 10.31
CA THR A 70 -8.94 1.18 9.35
C THR A 70 -10.02 0.41 10.07
N ASP A 71 -9.68 -0.47 11.01
CA ASP A 71 -10.67 -1.24 11.77
C ASP A 71 -11.61 -0.34 12.60
N LEU A 72 -11.06 0.70 13.26
CA LEU A 72 -11.83 1.64 14.07
C LEU A 72 -12.85 2.46 13.25
N THR A 73 -12.60 2.63 11.96
CA THR A 73 -13.38 3.52 11.09
C THR A 73 -14.08 2.80 9.94
N SER A 74 -13.94 1.47 9.87
CA SER A 74 -14.60 0.64 8.85
C SER A 74 -16.11 0.77 8.90
N ILE A 75 -16.70 0.92 7.70
CA ILE A 75 -18.16 0.92 7.47
C ILE A 75 -18.58 -0.23 6.56
N GLN A 76 -17.65 -0.94 5.95
CA GLN A 76 -17.86 -2.19 5.22
C GLN A 76 -16.52 -2.93 5.13
N PHE A 77 -16.56 -4.26 5.20
CA PHE A 77 -15.39 -5.12 4.99
C PHE A 77 -15.69 -6.23 3.99
N ARG A 78 -14.72 -6.51 3.12
CA ARG A 78 -14.76 -7.62 2.17
C ARG A 78 -13.39 -8.26 2.00
N MET A 79 -13.32 -9.60 2.02
CA MET A 79 -12.17 -10.35 1.58
C MET A 79 -12.25 -10.60 0.08
N LEU A 80 -11.46 -9.90 -0.70
CA LEU A 80 -11.43 -10.03 -2.16
C LEU A 80 -10.67 -11.29 -2.59
N ASN A 81 -11.01 -11.81 -3.77
CA ASN A 81 -10.34 -12.97 -4.40
C ASN A 81 -10.42 -14.29 -3.61
N ARG A 82 -11.42 -14.50 -2.75
CA ARG A 82 -11.58 -15.76 -2.01
C ARG A 82 -11.54 -17.00 -2.93
N SER A 83 -12.13 -16.92 -4.12
CA SER A 83 -12.16 -18.02 -5.10
C SER A 83 -10.81 -18.31 -5.76
N LYS A 84 -9.81 -17.42 -5.61
CA LYS A 84 -8.47 -17.57 -6.23
C LYS A 84 -7.42 -18.18 -5.31
N GLY A 85 -7.82 -18.57 -4.09
CA GLY A 85 -6.94 -19.16 -3.09
C GLY A 85 -6.24 -18.12 -2.17
N ALA A 86 -5.75 -18.60 -1.03
CA ALA A 86 -5.26 -17.77 0.08
C ALA A 86 -4.11 -16.82 -0.30
N ALA A 87 -3.23 -17.21 -1.23
CA ALA A 87 -2.16 -16.35 -1.75
C ALA A 87 -2.68 -15.08 -2.47
N MET A 88 -3.96 -15.06 -2.87
CA MET A 88 -4.60 -13.95 -3.56
C MET A 88 -5.64 -13.23 -2.70
N TRP A 89 -5.95 -13.75 -1.51
CA TRP A 89 -6.90 -13.12 -0.58
C TRP A 89 -6.41 -11.74 -0.19
N SER A 90 -7.28 -10.77 -0.33
CA SER A 90 -6.91 -9.37 -0.17
C SER A 90 -8.02 -8.64 0.58
N PRO A 91 -7.81 -8.29 1.87
CA PRO A 91 -8.80 -7.57 2.64
C PRO A 91 -8.98 -6.15 2.10
N ARG A 92 -10.22 -5.67 2.10
CA ARG A 92 -10.61 -4.31 1.74
C ARG A 92 -11.71 -3.82 2.66
N ALA A 93 -11.52 -2.63 3.22
CA ALA A 93 -12.52 -1.93 4.02
C ALA A 93 -12.89 -0.59 3.39
N GLN A 94 -14.20 -0.31 3.31
CA GLN A 94 -14.68 1.06 3.20
C GLN A 94 -14.61 1.71 4.57
N CYS A 95 -14.18 2.96 4.62
CA CYS A 95 -14.00 3.69 5.85
C CYS A 95 -14.87 4.96 5.87
N ASP A 96 -15.28 5.38 7.05
CA ASP A 96 -15.74 6.73 7.28
C ASP A 96 -14.52 7.67 7.21
N LYS A 97 -14.39 8.39 6.10
CA LYS A 97 -13.17 9.18 5.84
C LYS A 97 -12.95 10.32 6.83
N TYR A 98 -14.04 10.87 7.41
CA TYR A 98 -13.94 11.95 8.39
C TYR A 98 -13.46 11.42 9.73
N ARG A 99 -14.02 10.27 10.16
CA ARG A 99 -13.55 9.56 11.33
C ARG A 99 -12.10 9.07 11.16
N PHE A 100 -11.72 8.61 9.98
CA PHE A 100 -10.36 8.16 9.70
C PHE A 100 -9.32 9.26 9.98
N SER A 101 -9.57 10.48 9.49
CA SER A 101 -8.69 11.62 9.77
C SER A 101 -8.74 12.04 11.24
N ALA A 102 -9.90 11.99 11.89
CA ALA A 102 -10.06 12.32 13.31
C ALA A 102 -9.34 11.32 14.22
N GLU A 103 -9.42 10.02 13.95
CA GLU A 103 -8.71 8.98 14.70
C GLU A 103 -7.20 9.11 14.54
N TRP A 104 -6.70 9.36 13.30
CA TRP A 104 -5.29 9.66 13.10
C TRP A 104 -4.84 10.86 13.94
N ARG A 105 -5.59 11.97 13.89
CA ARG A 105 -5.30 13.16 14.68
C ARG A 105 -5.25 12.84 16.18
N HIS A 106 -6.25 12.12 16.68
CA HIS A 106 -6.32 11.72 18.09
C HIS A 106 -5.09 10.94 18.52
N ILE A 107 -4.66 9.96 17.73
CA ILE A 107 -3.49 9.14 18.03
C ILE A 107 -2.21 9.97 17.96
N LEU A 108 -2.03 10.79 16.93
CA LEU A 108 -0.83 11.61 16.77
C LEU A 108 -0.66 12.62 17.90
N GLU A 109 -1.74 13.31 18.31
CA GLU A 109 -1.72 14.27 19.42
C GLU A 109 -1.40 13.61 20.78
N ASN A 110 -1.67 12.31 20.93
CA ASN A 110 -1.39 11.53 22.14
C ASN A 110 -0.14 10.63 22.03
N THR A 111 0.63 10.75 20.95
CA THR A 111 1.88 9.99 20.80
C THR A 111 3.02 10.72 21.52
N GLU A 112 3.67 10.04 22.45
CA GLU A 112 4.83 10.56 23.17
C GLU A 112 5.97 10.89 22.19
N ASN A 113 6.75 11.94 22.48
CA ASN A 113 7.84 12.47 21.66
C ASN A 113 7.42 13.04 20.30
N LEU A 114 6.12 13.09 19.97
CA LEU A 114 5.61 13.67 18.74
C LEU A 114 5.09 15.08 18.97
N TYR A 115 5.61 16.02 18.20
CA TYR A 115 5.21 17.42 18.17
C TYR A 115 4.58 17.72 16.81
N ILE A 116 3.53 18.53 16.79
CA ILE A 116 2.82 18.89 15.56
C ILE A 116 2.89 20.40 15.38
N TRP A 117 3.13 20.84 14.13
CA TRP A 117 3.14 22.25 13.77
C TRP A 117 2.35 22.46 12.48
N GLN A 118 1.41 23.41 12.52
CA GLN A 118 0.60 23.75 11.36
C GLN A 118 1.21 24.91 10.61
N ASP A 119 1.91 24.61 9.51
CA ASP A 119 2.43 25.57 8.55
C ASP A 119 2.86 24.83 7.27
N SER A 120 3.12 25.57 6.19
CA SER A 120 3.73 25.05 4.97
C SER A 120 5.24 25.17 5.05
N VAL A 121 5.98 24.09 4.69
CA VAL A 121 7.44 24.16 4.52
C VAL A 121 7.75 24.71 3.13
N VAL A 122 8.66 25.69 3.06
CA VAL A 122 9.07 26.37 1.83
C VAL A 122 10.54 26.21 1.49
N ASP A 123 11.37 25.75 2.45
CA ASP A 123 12.81 25.58 2.23
C ASP A 123 13.37 24.42 3.05
N ILE A 124 14.36 23.73 2.48
CA ILE A 124 15.15 22.68 3.10
C ILE A 124 16.55 23.21 3.37
N LEU A 125 16.92 23.24 4.65
CA LEU A 125 18.20 23.76 5.10
C LEU A 125 19.25 22.65 5.02
N THR A 126 20.42 22.99 4.49
CA THR A 126 21.53 22.06 4.30
C THR A 126 22.86 22.67 4.64
N VAL A 127 23.82 21.80 4.93
CA VAL A 127 25.25 22.16 5.06
C VAL A 127 26.05 21.28 4.08
N GLY A 128 26.98 21.91 3.37
CA GLY A 128 27.96 21.21 2.54
C GLY A 128 29.26 20.98 3.31
N GLU A 129 29.70 19.73 3.43
CA GLU A 129 30.94 19.36 4.10
C GLU A 129 31.62 18.22 3.34
N GLY A 130 32.92 18.41 2.99
CA GLY A 130 33.70 17.36 2.32
C GLY A 130 33.15 16.90 0.96
N GLY A 131 32.44 17.77 0.22
CA GLY A 131 31.84 17.46 -1.09
C GLY A 131 30.49 16.73 -0.98
N LYS A 132 29.96 16.55 0.22
CA LYS A 132 28.62 15.98 0.49
C LYS A 132 27.69 17.04 1.05
N THR A 133 26.44 16.99 0.65
CA THR A 133 25.37 17.84 1.17
C THR A 133 24.55 17.06 2.18
N ARG A 134 24.31 17.62 3.35
CA ARG A 134 23.51 17.02 4.43
C ARG A 134 22.39 17.96 4.85
N VAL A 135 21.18 17.43 5.07
CA VAL A 135 20.08 18.22 5.62
C VAL A 135 20.33 18.58 7.08
N THR A 136 19.92 19.78 7.47
CA THR A 136 20.05 20.29 8.85
C THR A 136 18.74 20.83 9.42
N GLY A 137 17.69 20.93 8.62
CA GLY A 137 16.40 21.42 9.07
C GLY A 137 15.51 21.93 7.95
N VAL A 138 14.52 22.70 8.32
CA VAL A 138 13.50 23.25 7.40
C VAL A 138 13.12 24.67 7.80
N LYS A 139 12.61 25.44 6.81
CA LYS A 139 12.01 26.75 7.05
C LYS A 139 10.55 26.75 6.58
N THR A 140 9.66 27.28 7.41
CA THR A 140 8.24 27.39 7.10
C THR A 140 7.90 28.71 6.39
N GLN A 141 6.69 28.78 5.84
CA GLN A 141 6.16 29.95 5.15
C GLN A 141 6.08 31.18 6.08
N MET A 142 5.75 30.95 7.37
CA MET A 142 5.73 32.00 8.38
C MET A 142 7.13 32.38 8.90
N GLY A 143 8.20 31.83 8.27
CA GLY A 143 9.59 32.18 8.57
C GLY A 143 10.19 31.44 9.78
N VAL A 144 9.48 30.49 10.38
CA VAL A 144 9.99 29.70 11.50
C VAL A 144 11.00 28.66 10.98
N VAL A 145 12.13 28.57 11.69
CA VAL A 145 13.20 27.60 11.38
C VAL A 145 13.19 26.50 12.43
N PHE A 146 13.19 25.26 11.96
CA PHE A 146 13.37 24.06 12.76
C PHE A 146 14.59 23.30 12.32
N GLU A 147 15.45 22.94 13.25
CA GLU A 147 16.65 22.15 13.02
C GLU A 147 16.37 20.68 13.30
N ALA A 148 16.96 19.78 12.51
CA ALA A 148 16.84 18.33 12.72
C ALA A 148 18.04 17.57 12.17
N THR A 149 18.25 16.37 12.73
CA THR A 149 19.26 15.43 12.22
C THR A 149 18.79 14.82 10.90
N THR A 150 17.50 14.47 10.79
CA THR A 150 16.91 13.85 9.59
C THR A 150 15.62 14.55 9.19
N VAL A 151 15.31 14.56 7.89
CA VAL A 151 14.06 15.10 7.33
C VAL A 151 13.44 14.07 6.41
N VAL A 152 12.11 13.87 6.52
CA VAL A 152 11.31 12.98 5.68
C VAL A 152 10.28 13.80 4.90
N ILE A 153 10.35 13.77 3.56
CA ILE A 153 9.42 14.49 2.67
C ILE A 153 8.27 13.55 2.27
N THR A 154 7.03 13.94 2.61
CA THR A 154 5.81 13.16 2.34
C THR A 154 4.70 14.03 1.74
N ALA A 155 5.05 14.95 0.85
CA ALA A 155 4.20 16.06 0.40
C ALA A 155 3.03 15.68 -0.54
N GLY A 156 2.84 14.40 -0.88
CA GLY A 156 1.70 13.93 -1.66
C GLY A 156 1.58 14.59 -3.05
N THR A 157 0.41 15.17 -3.34
CA THR A 157 0.10 15.89 -4.60
C THR A 157 0.26 17.40 -4.46
N PHE A 158 0.93 17.89 -3.40
CA PHE A 158 0.90 19.30 -3.07
C PHE A 158 2.03 20.11 -3.71
N LEU A 159 3.17 19.49 -4.03
CA LEU A 159 4.32 20.19 -4.63
C LEU A 159 3.97 20.66 -6.04
N SER A 160 3.94 21.97 -6.25
CA SER A 160 3.53 22.63 -7.49
C SER A 160 2.20 22.08 -8.02
N GLY A 161 1.26 21.76 -7.12
CA GLY A 161 -0.02 21.14 -7.44
C GLY A 161 -0.88 22.02 -8.33
N LEU A 162 -1.42 21.44 -9.44
CA LEU A 162 -2.25 22.12 -10.40
C LEU A 162 -3.44 21.24 -10.78
N MET A 163 -4.65 21.69 -10.45
CA MET A 163 -5.90 20.99 -10.75
C MET A 163 -6.46 21.45 -12.09
N HIS A 164 -7.09 20.51 -12.83
CA HIS A 164 -7.69 20.75 -14.14
C HIS A 164 -9.10 20.17 -14.21
N CYS A 165 -10.05 20.97 -14.71
CA CYS A 165 -11.42 20.56 -15.02
C CYS A 165 -11.85 21.26 -16.34
N GLY A 166 -11.91 20.51 -17.42
CA GLY A 166 -12.11 21.09 -18.76
C GLY A 166 -10.98 22.06 -19.11
N ARG A 167 -11.36 23.27 -19.51
CA ARG A 167 -10.41 24.35 -19.84
C ARG A 167 -9.91 25.14 -18.64
N GLU A 168 -10.51 24.93 -17.47
CA GLU A 168 -10.16 25.65 -16.26
C GLU A 168 -9.05 24.92 -15.48
N SER A 169 -8.17 25.71 -14.86
CA SER A 169 -7.15 25.19 -13.96
C SER A 169 -6.98 26.10 -12.75
N ALA A 170 -6.66 25.47 -11.63
CA ALA A 170 -6.44 26.16 -10.37
C ALA A 170 -5.27 25.53 -9.61
N THR A 171 -4.42 26.37 -9.01
CA THR A 171 -3.36 25.89 -8.12
C THR A 171 -3.97 25.27 -6.87
N GLY A 172 -3.47 24.08 -6.48
CA GLY A 172 -3.93 23.39 -5.28
C GLY A 172 -3.41 21.96 -5.24
N GLY A 173 -3.23 21.41 -4.05
CA GLY A 173 -2.86 20.01 -3.86
C GLY A 173 -4.07 19.05 -4.00
N ARG A 174 -5.27 19.58 -3.74
CA ARG A 174 -6.60 18.97 -3.95
C ARG A 174 -7.66 20.04 -3.82
N ALA A 175 -8.91 19.74 -4.16
CA ALA A 175 -10.00 20.70 -4.08
C ALA A 175 -10.15 21.28 -2.65
N GLY A 176 -10.04 22.59 -2.53
CA GLY A 176 -10.12 23.34 -1.26
C GLY A 176 -8.81 23.43 -0.47
N ASP A 177 -7.68 22.92 -0.99
CA ASP A 177 -6.38 23.01 -0.32
C ASP A 177 -5.32 23.66 -1.23
N ALA A 178 -4.51 24.53 -0.66
CA ALA A 178 -3.43 25.23 -1.37
C ALA A 178 -2.35 24.26 -1.88
N ALA A 179 -1.64 24.64 -2.92
CA ALA A 179 -0.40 23.98 -3.33
C ALA A 179 0.79 24.45 -2.47
N SER A 180 1.85 23.66 -2.42
CA SER A 180 3.12 23.98 -1.76
C SER A 180 4.18 24.30 -2.80
N PHE A 181 4.93 25.39 -2.59
CA PHE A 181 6.00 25.88 -3.46
C PHE A 181 7.31 26.06 -2.68
N GLY A 182 8.43 26.12 -3.37
CA GLY A 182 9.76 26.37 -2.80
C GLY A 182 10.60 25.11 -2.60
N ILE A 183 10.00 24.02 -2.07
CA ILE A 183 10.72 22.76 -1.82
C ILE A 183 11.28 22.16 -3.11
N THR A 184 10.48 22.09 -4.17
CA THR A 184 10.89 21.49 -5.45
C THR A 184 12.08 22.22 -6.08
N GLU A 185 12.02 23.54 -6.09
CA GLU A 185 13.09 24.40 -6.61
C GLU A 185 14.38 24.17 -5.82
N LYS A 186 14.27 24.13 -4.49
CA LYS A 186 15.40 23.89 -3.62
C LYS A 186 16.06 22.52 -3.82
N LEU A 187 15.24 21.47 -3.95
CA LEU A 187 15.73 20.12 -4.22
C LEU A 187 16.42 20.02 -5.60
N ARG A 188 15.89 20.74 -6.60
CA ARG A 188 16.51 20.82 -7.93
C ARG A 188 17.87 21.52 -7.88
N GLU A 189 18.02 22.60 -7.10
CA GLU A 189 19.28 23.27 -6.86
C GLU A 189 20.34 22.34 -6.23
N MET A 190 19.91 21.40 -5.40
CA MET A 190 20.76 20.37 -4.79
C MET A 190 21.12 19.22 -5.74
N GLY A 191 20.60 19.22 -6.97
CA GLY A 191 20.87 18.18 -7.98
C GLY A 191 19.89 17.01 -7.97
N ILE A 192 18.78 17.09 -7.23
CA ILE A 192 17.71 16.07 -7.25
C ILE A 192 16.88 16.22 -8.51
N GLU A 193 16.76 15.14 -9.30
CA GLU A 193 15.90 15.09 -10.48
C GLU A 193 14.42 15.23 -10.08
N VAL A 194 13.66 16.00 -10.84
CA VAL A 194 12.24 16.27 -10.64
C VAL A 194 11.47 15.94 -11.91
N GLY A 195 10.36 15.25 -11.79
CA GLY A 195 9.41 15.01 -12.87
C GLY A 195 7.99 15.45 -12.49
N ARG A 196 7.05 15.30 -13.43
CA ARG A 196 5.63 15.60 -13.22
C ARG A 196 4.80 14.33 -13.38
N MET A 197 3.88 14.10 -12.46
CA MET A 197 2.88 13.04 -12.54
C MET A 197 1.47 13.63 -12.44
N LYS A 198 0.50 12.84 -12.88
CA LYS A 198 -0.93 13.20 -12.86
C LYS A 198 -1.72 12.09 -12.18
N THR A 199 -2.71 12.47 -11.39
CA THR A 199 -3.79 11.59 -10.96
C THR A 199 -5.13 12.30 -11.15
N GLY A 200 -6.23 11.66 -10.77
CA GLY A 200 -7.56 12.25 -10.89
C GLY A 200 -8.55 11.67 -9.89
N THR A 201 -9.67 12.35 -9.77
CA THR A 201 -10.76 11.95 -8.87
C THR A 201 -12.11 12.21 -9.56
N PRO A 202 -13.17 11.41 -9.29
CA PRO A 202 -14.52 11.67 -9.80
C PRO A 202 -15.24 12.74 -9.02
N ALA A 203 -16.38 13.18 -9.54
CA ALA A 203 -17.33 14.01 -8.82
C ALA A 203 -17.77 13.38 -7.50
N ARG A 204 -18.17 14.20 -6.55
CA ARG A 204 -18.83 13.77 -5.30
C ARG A 204 -20.31 14.03 -5.41
N LEU A 205 -21.09 12.98 -5.19
CA LEU A 205 -22.54 12.94 -5.40
C LEU A 205 -23.29 13.15 -4.09
N ASP A 206 -24.45 13.83 -4.18
CA ASP A 206 -25.37 14.01 -3.05
C ASP A 206 -26.37 12.84 -2.99
N ALA A 207 -26.24 11.99 -1.99
CA ALA A 207 -27.09 10.81 -1.78
C ALA A 207 -28.60 11.11 -1.77
N ARG A 208 -29.01 12.31 -1.32
CA ARG A 208 -30.42 12.72 -1.27
C ARG A 208 -31.07 12.77 -2.65
N THR A 209 -30.27 12.82 -3.71
CA THR A 209 -30.70 12.96 -5.09
C THR A 209 -30.46 11.70 -5.94
N ILE A 210 -30.01 10.61 -5.30
CA ILE A 210 -29.76 9.33 -5.93
C ILE A 210 -30.98 8.40 -5.73
N ASN A 211 -31.40 7.75 -6.79
CA ASN A 211 -32.43 6.71 -6.71
C ASN A 211 -31.81 5.35 -6.42
N PHE A 212 -31.58 5.05 -5.14
CA PHE A 212 -30.99 3.78 -4.71
C PHE A 212 -31.84 2.54 -5.00
N GLU A 213 -33.17 2.69 -5.16
CA GLU A 213 -34.06 1.57 -5.48
C GLU A 213 -33.79 1.02 -6.89
N ALA A 214 -33.25 1.84 -7.79
CA ALA A 214 -32.87 1.41 -9.14
C ALA A 214 -31.48 0.75 -9.19
N LEU A 215 -30.73 0.69 -8.09
CA LEU A 215 -29.33 0.24 -8.04
C LEU A 215 -29.20 -1.09 -7.32
N GLU A 216 -28.23 -1.90 -7.76
CA GLU A 216 -27.88 -3.17 -7.13
C GLU A 216 -26.96 -2.93 -5.91
N PRO A 217 -27.39 -3.27 -4.67
CA PRO A 217 -26.56 -3.12 -3.49
C PRO A 217 -25.48 -4.20 -3.45
N GLN A 218 -24.26 -3.79 -3.08
CA GLN A 218 -23.13 -4.68 -2.81
C GLN A 218 -22.80 -4.64 -1.32
N TYR A 219 -23.19 -5.69 -0.62
CA TYR A 219 -22.95 -5.84 0.82
C TYR A 219 -21.52 -6.29 1.13
N GLY A 220 -21.08 -6.04 2.36
CA GLY A 220 -19.87 -6.61 2.92
C GLY A 220 -19.99 -8.11 3.21
N ASP A 221 -18.90 -8.71 3.68
CA ASP A 221 -18.90 -10.11 4.11
C ASP A 221 -19.84 -10.27 5.33
N GLU A 222 -20.61 -11.37 5.39
CA GLU A 222 -21.50 -11.67 6.52
C GLU A 222 -20.75 -11.82 7.84
N ASN A 223 -19.59 -12.48 7.77
CA ASN A 223 -18.65 -12.61 8.89
C ASN A 223 -17.38 -11.83 8.53
N PRO A 224 -17.36 -10.51 8.76
CA PRO A 224 -16.22 -9.70 8.39
C PRO A 224 -15.00 -10.02 9.26
N ALA A 225 -13.83 -10.07 8.64
CA ALA A 225 -12.56 -10.04 9.35
C ALA A 225 -12.15 -8.60 9.66
N LYS A 226 -10.93 -8.41 10.13
CA LYS A 226 -10.32 -7.10 10.38
C LYS A 226 -8.90 -7.04 9.84
N PHE A 227 -8.32 -5.84 9.76
CA PHE A 227 -6.95 -5.66 9.31
C PHE A 227 -5.90 -5.92 10.39
N SER A 228 -6.12 -5.37 11.59
CA SER A 228 -5.12 -5.43 12.65
C SER A 228 -5.06 -6.79 13.33
N PHE A 229 -3.84 -7.26 13.63
CA PHE A 229 -3.59 -8.40 14.52
C PHE A 229 -3.79 -8.04 16.00
N SER A 230 -3.95 -6.75 16.32
CA SER A 230 -4.16 -6.28 17.70
C SER A 230 -5.55 -6.66 18.22
N GLU A 231 -5.63 -7.07 19.49
CA GLU A 231 -6.89 -7.27 20.21
C GLU A 231 -7.62 -5.96 20.52
N SER A 232 -6.97 -4.79 20.33
CA SER A 232 -7.57 -3.48 20.58
C SER A 232 -8.66 -3.09 19.57
N THR A 233 -8.74 -3.80 18.45
CA THR A 233 -9.75 -3.59 17.40
C THR A 233 -10.68 -4.79 17.24
N LYS A 234 -11.86 -4.54 16.69
CA LYS A 234 -12.87 -5.56 16.39
C LYS A 234 -13.31 -5.46 14.92
N PRO A 235 -13.83 -6.55 14.34
CA PRO A 235 -14.51 -6.48 13.05
C PRO A 235 -15.67 -5.48 13.08
N VAL A 236 -15.98 -4.90 11.91
CA VAL A 236 -17.11 -3.98 11.75
C VAL A 236 -18.44 -4.72 12.02
N GLU A 237 -19.26 -4.16 12.92
CA GLU A 237 -20.55 -4.78 13.32
C GLU A 237 -21.72 -4.37 12.39
N LYS A 238 -21.77 -3.07 12.02
CA LYS A 238 -22.82 -2.51 11.16
C LYS A 238 -22.22 -2.06 9.85
N GLN A 239 -22.64 -2.67 8.77
CA GLN A 239 -22.09 -2.41 7.45
C GLN A 239 -23.06 -1.63 6.57
N LEU A 240 -22.52 -0.65 5.81
CA LEU A 240 -23.23 0.06 4.76
C LEU A 240 -22.95 -0.59 3.41
N PRO A 241 -23.93 -0.74 2.50
CA PRO A 241 -23.70 -1.23 1.17
C PRO A 241 -23.00 -0.17 0.30
N CYS A 242 -22.18 -0.64 -0.64
CA CYS A 242 -21.89 0.09 -1.88
C CYS A 242 -22.95 -0.29 -2.91
N TYR A 243 -22.99 0.42 -4.05
CA TYR A 243 -23.93 0.10 -5.12
C TYR A 243 -23.21 -0.04 -6.45
N LEU A 244 -23.67 -1.01 -7.26
CA LEU A 244 -23.20 -1.18 -8.62
C LEU A 244 -23.92 -0.21 -9.55
N VAL A 245 -23.17 0.45 -10.40
CA VAL A 245 -23.64 1.41 -11.38
C VAL A 245 -22.92 1.13 -12.69
N TYR A 246 -23.58 1.38 -13.81
CA TYR A 246 -23.02 1.09 -15.14
C TYR A 246 -23.16 2.30 -16.04
N THR A 247 -22.11 2.59 -16.83
CA THR A 247 -22.23 3.48 -17.95
C THR A 247 -22.97 2.80 -19.11
N SER A 248 -23.49 3.59 -20.04
CA SER A 248 -24.11 3.12 -21.28
C SER A 248 -23.45 3.78 -22.50
N LYS A 249 -23.82 3.35 -23.70
CA LYS A 249 -23.39 3.99 -24.93
C LYS A 249 -23.76 5.48 -24.96
N GLU A 250 -24.94 5.82 -24.46
CA GLU A 250 -25.40 7.22 -24.37
C GLU A 250 -24.53 8.08 -23.47
N VAL A 251 -24.11 7.51 -22.30
CA VAL A 251 -23.13 8.13 -21.40
C VAL A 251 -21.80 8.34 -22.13
N HIS A 252 -21.32 7.30 -22.84
CA HIS A 252 -20.07 7.37 -23.58
C HIS A 252 -20.08 8.43 -24.67
N ASP A 253 -21.17 8.52 -25.44
CA ASP A 253 -21.31 9.48 -26.52
C ASP A 253 -21.36 10.92 -25.97
N THR A 254 -22.00 11.12 -24.81
CA THR A 254 -21.99 12.41 -24.09
C THR A 254 -20.58 12.78 -23.62
N LEU A 255 -19.84 11.87 -22.98
CA LEU A 255 -18.46 12.14 -22.52
C LEU A 255 -17.53 12.50 -23.68
N LYS A 256 -17.70 11.87 -24.85
CA LYS A 256 -16.88 12.16 -26.05
C LYS A 256 -17.07 13.59 -26.56
N THR A 257 -18.22 14.25 -26.32
CA THR A 257 -18.43 15.63 -26.73
C THR A 257 -17.43 16.60 -26.09
N GLY A 258 -16.92 16.26 -24.89
CA GLY A 258 -15.95 17.05 -24.16
C GLY A 258 -14.47 16.73 -24.46
N PHE A 259 -14.17 15.80 -25.38
CA PHE A 259 -12.79 15.36 -25.61
C PHE A 259 -11.86 16.46 -26.11
N ASN A 260 -12.36 17.38 -26.91
CA ASN A 260 -11.58 18.53 -27.41
C ASN A 260 -11.19 19.51 -26.28
N ASP A 261 -11.97 19.53 -25.20
CA ASP A 261 -11.77 20.40 -24.06
C ASP A 261 -11.12 19.62 -22.89
N SER A 262 -10.76 18.36 -23.10
CA SER A 262 -10.06 17.55 -22.10
C SER A 262 -8.61 18.01 -21.98
N PRO A 263 -8.15 18.45 -20.79
CA PRO A 263 -6.76 18.82 -20.57
C PRO A 263 -5.79 17.64 -20.77
N LEU A 264 -6.32 16.41 -20.69
CA LEU A 264 -5.57 15.19 -20.96
C LEU A 264 -5.29 14.96 -22.45
N PHE A 265 -6.22 15.39 -23.33
CA PHE A 265 -6.13 15.13 -24.78
C PHE A 265 -5.64 16.34 -25.58
N ASN A 266 -5.83 17.54 -25.07
CA ASN A 266 -5.37 18.77 -25.74
C ASN A 266 -3.91 19.15 -25.44
N GLY A 267 -3.19 18.35 -24.62
CA GLY A 267 -1.79 18.54 -24.29
C GLY A 267 -1.53 19.54 -23.15
N THR A 268 -2.56 20.03 -22.46
CA THR A 268 -2.40 20.91 -21.29
C THR A 268 -1.71 20.15 -20.15
N ILE A 269 -2.15 18.91 -19.85
CA ILE A 269 -1.52 18.03 -18.88
C ILE A 269 -0.28 17.41 -19.51
N GLN A 270 0.87 17.63 -18.89
CA GLN A 270 2.17 17.05 -19.26
C GLN A 270 2.53 15.83 -18.41
N GLY A 271 1.95 15.72 -17.23
CA GLY A 271 2.18 14.63 -16.29
C GLY A 271 1.61 13.30 -16.79
N ILE A 272 2.36 12.21 -16.56
CA ILE A 272 1.93 10.86 -16.90
C ILE A 272 0.92 10.36 -15.86
N GLY A 273 -0.22 9.84 -16.34
CA GLY A 273 -1.29 9.32 -15.48
C GLY A 273 -1.16 7.82 -15.18
N PRO A 274 -1.87 7.33 -14.13
CA PRO A 274 -1.80 5.93 -13.74
C PRO A 274 -2.54 5.02 -14.73
N ARG A 275 -1.86 4.00 -15.23
CA ARG A 275 -2.38 3.00 -16.18
C ARG A 275 -3.56 2.19 -15.62
N TYR A 276 -3.52 1.89 -14.30
CA TYR A 276 -4.46 0.99 -13.65
C TYR A 276 -5.60 1.70 -12.89
N CYS A 277 -5.64 3.02 -12.96
CA CYS A 277 -6.77 3.82 -12.53
C CYS A 277 -7.01 4.92 -13.58
N PRO A 278 -7.31 4.53 -14.83
CA PRO A 278 -7.51 5.48 -15.91
C PRO A 278 -8.75 6.31 -15.62
N SER A 279 -8.74 7.54 -16.10
CA SER A 279 -9.96 8.36 -16.15
C SER A 279 -11.01 7.70 -17.03
N ILE A 280 -12.27 8.13 -16.93
CA ILE A 280 -13.33 7.57 -17.78
C ILE A 280 -13.06 7.87 -19.25
N GLU A 281 -12.52 9.03 -19.59
CA GLU A 281 -12.11 9.40 -20.94
C GLU A 281 -10.99 8.51 -21.48
N ASP A 282 -10.01 8.12 -20.66
CA ASP A 282 -8.97 7.15 -21.03
C ASP A 282 -9.54 5.75 -21.28
N LYS A 283 -10.51 5.33 -20.46
CA LYS A 283 -11.21 4.05 -20.67
C LYS A 283 -11.94 4.02 -22.00
N LEU A 284 -12.63 5.11 -22.34
CA LEU A 284 -13.38 5.22 -23.61
C LEU A 284 -12.47 5.22 -24.83
N ARG A 285 -11.22 5.68 -24.69
CA ARG A 285 -10.23 5.62 -25.77
C ARG A 285 -9.57 4.24 -25.86
N THR A 286 -9.18 3.67 -24.71
CA THR A 286 -8.43 2.41 -24.66
C THR A 286 -9.32 1.20 -24.92
N PHE A 287 -10.59 1.25 -24.49
CA PHE A 287 -11.57 0.18 -24.59
C PHE A 287 -12.82 0.64 -25.34
N ALA A 288 -12.60 1.22 -26.53
CA ALA A 288 -13.64 1.85 -27.35
C ALA A 288 -14.78 0.89 -27.73
N ASP A 289 -14.50 -0.41 -27.83
CA ASP A 289 -15.48 -1.46 -28.19
C ASP A 289 -16.40 -1.87 -27.03
N LYS A 290 -16.12 -1.40 -25.80
CA LYS A 290 -16.97 -1.70 -24.65
C LYS A 290 -18.17 -0.78 -24.60
N GLU A 291 -19.36 -1.36 -24.62
CA GLU A 291 -20.63 -0.61 -24.55
C GLU A 291 -20.95 -0.09 -23.15
N GLN A 292 -20.35 -0.69 -22.11
CA GLN A 292 -20.55 -0.29 -20.71
C GLN A 292 -19.29 -0.50 -19.87
N HIS A 293 -19.14 0.32 -18.82
CA HIS A 293 -18.16 0.16 -17.75
C HIS A 293 -18.88 0.08 -16.42
N GLN A 294 -18.45 -0.90 -15.60
CA GLN A 294 -18.92 -1.02 -14.22
C GLN A 294 -18.27 0.07 -13.35
N LEU A 295 -19.08 0.68 -12.52
CA LEU A 295 -18.71 1.68 -11.53
C LEU A 295 -19.20 1.23 -10.15
N PHE A 296 -18.64 1.83 -9.10
CA PHE A 296 -19.08 1.59 -7.72
C PHE A 296 -19.42 2.92 -7.07
N LEU A 297 -20.62 2.99 -6.52
CA LEU A 297 -21.07 4.13 -5.73
C LEU A 297 -20.78 3.80 -4.25
N GLU A 298 -19.86 4.53 -3.65
CA GLU A 298 -19.27 4.23 -2.34
C GLU A 298 -19.60 5.35 -1.34
N PRO A 299 -20.20 5.04 -0.16
CA PRO A 299 -20.46 6.06 0.85
C PRO A 299 -19.13 6.57 1.44
N GLU A 300 -19.00 7.89 1.63
CA GLU A 300 -17.79 8.49 2.21
C GLU A 300 -17.81 8.56 3.75
N GLY A 301 -18.90 8.13 4.38
CA GLY A 301 -19.02 8.08 5.84
C GLY A 301 -20.44 7.77 6.30
N VAL A 302 -20.60 7.58 7.61
CA VAL A 302 -21.88 7.21 8.24
C VAL A 302 -22.81 8.42 8.38
N THR A 303 -22.25 9.61 8.61
CA THR A 303 -22.99 10.85 8.93
C THR A 303 -22.98 11.86 7.80
N THR A 304 -22.56 11.48 6.60
CA THR A 304 -22.53 12.34 5.41
C THR A 304 -23.41 11.80 4.30
N ASN A 305 -23.96 12.69 3.49
CA ASN A 305 -24.64 12.36 2.24
C ASN A 305 -23.68 12.33 1.03
N GLU A 306 -22.38 12.41 1.26
CA GLU A 306 -21.37 12.43 0.20
C GLU A 306 -21.06 10.98 -0.26
N TYR A 307 -21.20 10.75 -1.58
CA TYR A 307 -20.87 9.47 -2.22
C TYR A 307 -19.77 9.66 -3.26
N TYR A 308 -18.88 8.69 -3.33
CA TYR A 308 -17.79 8.60 -4.29
C TYR A 308 -18.19 7.68 -5.44
N LEU A 309 -18.03 8.11 -6.68
CA LEU A 309 -18.33 7.29 -7.86
C LEU A 309 -17.04 6.66 -8.41
N ASN A 310 -16.65 5.53 -7.82
CA ASN A 310 -15.42 4.82 -8.19
C ASN A 310 -15.46 4.31 -9.62
N GLY A 311 -14.41 4.63 -10.38
CA GLY A 311 -14.28 4.26 -11.79
C GLY A 311 -14.73 5.35 -12.78
N PHE A 312 -15.27 6.49 -12.31
CA PHE A 312 -15.70 7.63 -13.12
C PHE A 312 -14.82 8.88 -12.90
N SER A 313 -13.54 8.70 -12.60
CA SER A 313 -12.59 9.82 -12.53
C SER A 313 -12.54 10.54 -13.88
N SER A 314 -12.66 11.86 -13.88
CA SER A 314 -12.73 12.68 -15.10
C SER A 314 -12.08 14.03 -14.89
N SER A 315 -11.51 14.58 -15.97
CA SER A 315 -11.08 15.98 -16.08
C SER A 315 -11.84 16.76 -17.15
N LEU A 316 -12.91 16.19 -17.69
CA LEU A 316 -13.78 16.84 -18.67
C LEU A 316 -14.46 18.09 -18.08
N PRO A 317 -14.97 19.00 -18.92
CA PRO A 317 -15.76 20.14 -18.48
C PRO A 317 -16.92 19.75 -17.56
N TYR A 318 -17.26 20.62 -16.62
CA TYR A 318 -18.30 20.38 -15.61
C TYR A 318 -19.65 20.01 -16.23
N ASP A 319 -20.10 20.73 -17.25
CA ASP A 319 -21.36 20.51 -17.99
C ASP A 319 -21.39 19.10 -18.62
N VAL A 320 -20.32 18.69 -19.27
CA VAL A 320 -20.20 17.34 -19.86
C VAL A 320 -20.23 16.26 -18.75
N GLN A 321 -19.59 16.49 -17.60
CA GLN A 321 -19.67 15.56 -16.47
C GLN A 321 -21.10 15.42 -15.98
N MET A 322 -21.83 16.52 -15.81
CA MET A 322 -23.22 16.54 -15.34
C MET A 322 -24.17 15.87 -16.34
N ASP A 323 -24.08 16.23 -17.61
CA ASP A 323 -24.91 15.63 -18.66
C ASP A 323 -24.71 14.12 -18.78
N ALA A 324 -23.46 13.64 -18.59
CA ALA A 324 -23.14 12.23 -18.58
C ALA A 324 -23.66 11.51 -17.32
N LEU A 325 -23.55 12.14 -16.14
CA LEU A 325 -24.07 11.58 -14.89
C LEU A 325 -25.60 11.42 -14.94
N HIS A 326 -26.33 12.40 -15.48
CA HIS A 326 -27.79 12.35 -15.60
C HIS A 326 -28.30 11.27 -16.57
N LYS A 327 -27.42 10.65 -17.36
CA LYS A 327 -27.75 9.52 -18.25
C LYS A 327 -27.45 8.16 -17.63
N ILE A 328 -26.94 8.13 -16.41
CA ILE A 328 -26.67 6.90 -15.65
C ILE A 328 -27.93 6.54 -14.86
N VAL A 329 -28.35 5.27 -14.96
CA VAL A 329 -29.52 4.76 -14.21
C VAL A 329 -29.34 4.98 -12.72
N GLY A 330 -30.34 5.58 -12.07
CA GLY A 330 -30.34 5.93 -10.66
C GLY A 330 -29.68 7.28 -10.35
N LEU A 331 -29.06 7.95 -11.33
CA LEU A 331 -28.41 9.25 -11.18
C LEU A 331 -29.06 10.36 -12.02
N GLU A 332 -30.27 10.12 -12.56
CA GLU A 332 -30.95 11.02 -13.49
C GLU A 332 -31.18 12.44 -12.94
N ASN A 333 -31.31 12.55 -11.63
CA ASN A 333 -31.54 13.80 -10.92
C ASN A 333 -30.39 14.15 -9.94
N VAL A 334 -29.20 13.53 -10.12
CA VAL A 334 -28.12 13.67 -9.16
C VAL A 334 -27.59 15.11 -9.11
N HIS A 335 -27.40 15.62 -7.90
CA HIS A 335 -26.62 16.81 -7.61
C HIS A 335 -25.21 16.41 -7.16
N ILE A 336 -24.24 17.28 -7.40
CA ILE A 336 -22.86 17.05 -6.97
C ILE A 336 -22.40 18.14 -6.01
N TYR A 337 -21.57 17.75 -5.05
CA TYR A 337 -20.90 18.71 -4.16
C TYR A 337 -19.69 19.36 -4.82
N ARG A 338 -19.00 18.65 -5.72
CA ARG A 338 -17.87 19.13 -6.52
C ARG A 338 -17.64 18.24 -7.75
N PRO A 339 -17.13 18.81 -8.85
CA PRO A 339 -16.81 18.04 -10.05
C PRO A 339 -15.61 17.11 -9.86
N GLY A 340 -15.47 16.15 -10.77
CA GLY A 340 -14.22 15.44 -10.99
C GLY A 340 -13.16 16.39 -11.55
N TYR A 341 -11.89 16.11 -11.24
CA TYR A 341 -10.75 16.85 -11.76
C TYR A 341 -9.50 15.99 -11.85
N ALA A 342 -8.58 16.37 -12.72
CA ALA A 342 -7.22 15.85 -12.69
C ALA A 342 -6.34 16.79 -11.85
N ILE A 343 -5.28 16.23 -11.27
CA ILE A 343 -4.25 16.98 -10.58
C ILE A 343 -2.87 16.57 -11.06
N GLU A 344 -2.06 17.55 -11.45
CA GLU A 344 -0.63 17.41 -11.70
C GLU A 344 0.18 17.88 -10.49
N TYR A 345 1.28 17.18 -10.23
CA TYR A 345 2.17 17.47 -9.10
C TYR A 345 3.60 17.02 -9.38
N ASP A 346 4.56 17.60 -8.66
CA ASP A 346 5.94 17.21 -8.76
C ASP A 346 6.21 15.90 -8.02
N TYR A 347 7.04 15.04 -8.62
CA TYR A 347 7.56 13.83 -8.00
C TYR A 347 9.07 13.73 -8.23
N PHE A 348 9.73 12.90 -7.44
CA PHE A 348 11.16 12.68 -7.51
C PHE A 348 11.41 11.23 -7.95
N PRO A 349 12.09 10.99 -9.11
CA PRO A 349 12.39 9.64 -9.57
C PRO A 349 13.04 8.80 -8.45
N PRO A 350 12.40 7.69 -8.01
CA PRO A 350 12.83 6.95 -6.81
C PRO A 350 14.16 6.20 -6.98
N THR A 351 14.69 6.09 -8.20
CA THR A 351 16.04 5.57 -8.45
C THR A 351 17.16 6.39 -7.81
N GLN A 352 16.85 7.62 -7.39
CA GLN A 352 17.74 8.51 -6.60
C GLN A 352 17.77 8.16 -5.12
N LEU A 353 16.97 7.16 -4.68
CA LEU A 353 16.90 6.70 -3.29
C LEU A 353 17.62 5.38 -3.12
N THR A 354 18.10 5.17 -1.90
CA THR A 354 18.53 3.85 -1.42
C THR A 354 17.32 3.00 -1.02
N HIS A 355 17.51 1.72 -0.72
CA HIS A 355 16.43 0.85 -0.21
C HIS A 355 15.93 1.25 1.18
N SER A 356 16.64 2.13 1.89
CA SER A 356 16.16 2.75 3.14
C SER A 356 15.25 3.96 2.90
N LEU A 357 15.02 4.35 1.63
CA LEU A 357 14.34 5.57 1.19
C LEU A 357 15.11 6.86 1.47
N GLU A 358 16.39 6.78 1.84
CA GLU A 358 17.29 7.92 1.95
C GLU A 358 17.78 8.36 0.56
N SER A 359 17.91 9.67 0.36
CA SER A 359 18.50 10.24 -0.87
C SER A 359 19.97 9.84 -1.03
N LYS A 360 20.36 9.45 -2.25
CA LYS A 360 21.76 9.23 -2.62
C LYS A 360 22.55 10.54 -2.80
N ILE A 361 21.84 11.68 -2.90
CA ILE A 361 22.39 12.99 -3.23
C ILE A 361 22.54 13.86 -1.98
N VAL A 362 21.53 13.85 -1.09
CA VAL A 362 21.52 14.63 0.15
C VAL A 362 21.42 13.67 1.34
N GLU A 363 22.43 13.64 2.17
CA GLU A 363 22.48 12.78 3.36
C GLU A 363 21.39 13.18 4.37
N ASN A 364 20.81 12.19 5.05
CA ASN A 364 19.77 12.32 6.07
C ASN A 364 18.42 12.86 5.55
N LEU A 365 18.24 12.92 4.24
CA LEU A 365 17.00 13.31 3.59
C LEU A 365 16.28 12.09 3.02
N TYR A 366 15.04 11.86 3.46
CA TYR A 366 14.20 10.73 3.08
C TYR A 366 12.99 11.18 2.28
N PHE A 367 12.50 10.31 1.40
CA PHE A 367 11.27 10.55 0.63
C PHE A 367 10.33 9.37 0.78
N ALA A 368 9.04 9.64 1.00
CA ALA A 368 8.05 8.56 1.13
C ALA A 368 6.68 8.95 0.54
N GLY A 369 6.00 7.97 -0.02
CA GLY A 369 4.66 8.11 -0.55
C GLY A 369 4.62 8.60 -1.99
N GLN A 370 3.63 9.42 -2.29
CA GLN A 370 3.32 9.82 -3.67
C GLN A 370 4.42 10.64 -4.35
N VAL A 371 5.24 11.33 -3.59
CA VAL A 371 6.44 12.05 -4.10
C VAL A 371 7.47 11.13 -4.74
N ASN A 372 7.41 9.81 -4.46
CA ASN A 372 8.23 8.77 -5.11
C ASN A 372 7.56 8.17 -6.36
N GLY A 373 6.49 8.80 -6.86
CA GLY A 373 5.77 8.34 -8.04
C GLY A 373 4.83 7.14 -7.79
N THR A 374 4.38 6.92 -6.56
CA THR A 374 3.36 5.90 -6.26
C THR A 374 1.97 6.49 -6.21
N THR A 375 0.93 5.67 -6.42
CA THR A 375 -0.47 6.03 -6.18
C THR A 375 -1.15 4.99 -5.31
N GLY A 376 -1.57 5.41 -4.10
CA GLY A 376 -2.31 4.60 -3.14
C GLY A 376 -1.92 4.96 -1.72
N TYR A 377 -2.93 4.89 -0.83
CA TYR A 377 -2.75 5.19 0.59
C TYR A 377 -1.84 4.18 1.26
N GLU A 378 -1.96 2.91 0.88
CA GLU A 378 -1.25 1.78 1.44
C GLU A 378 0.22 1.81 1.05
N GLU A 379 0.51 2.11 -0.23
CA GLU A 379 1.89 2.29 -0.71
C GLU A 379 2.56 3.49 -0.03
N ALA A 380 1.80 4.56 0.21
CA ALA A 380 2.29 5.73 0.91
C ALA A 380 2.57 5.43 2.39
N ALA A 381 1.63 4.77 3.07
CA ALA A 381 1.77 4.38 4.48
C ALA A 381 2.97 3.45 4.70
N ALA A 382 3.16 2.44 3.83
CA ALA A 382 4.29 1.51 3.89
C ALA A 382 5.65 2.21 3.75
N GLN A 383 5.77 3.09 2.75
CA GLN A 383 6.98 3.90 2.56
C GLN A 383 7.21 4.83 3.75
N GLY A 384 6.15 5.47 4.24
CA GLY A 384 6.22 6.35 5.40
C GLY A 384 6.72 5.64 6.65
N LEU A 385 6.14 4.47 6.95
CA LEU A 385 6.56 3.64 8.08
C LEU A 385 8.05 3.31 8.00
N LEU A 386 8.52 2.81 6.86
CA LEU A 386 9.93 2.43 6.72
C LEU A 386 10.87 3.66 6.72
N ALA A 387 10.48 4.76 6.10
CA ALA A 387 11.26 6.01 6.14
C ALA A 387 11.37 6.56 7.56
N GLY A 388 10.29 6.53 8.34
CA GLY A 388 10.28 6.95 9.74
C GLY A 388 11.17 6.08 10.63
N ILE A 389 11.09 4.75 10.47
CA ILE A 389 11.98 3.79 11.16
C ILE A 389 13.44 4.09 10.81
N ASN A 390 13.77 4.24 9.54
CA ASN A 390 15.15 4.45 9.10
C ASN A 390 15.68 5.85 9.47
N ALA A 391 14.83 6.88 9.42
CA ALA A 391 15.19 8.21 9.91
C ALA A 391 15.54 8.19 11.40
N HIS A 392 14.73 7.50 12.25
CA HIS A 392 15.06 7.28 13.65
C HIS A 392 16.40 6.56 13.83
N ARG A 393 16.59 5.40 13.16
CA ARG A 393 17.82 4.61 13.27
C ARG A 393 19.06 5.40 12.87
N ARG A 394 18.93 6.24 11.84
CA ARG A 394 20.01 7.17 11.41
C ARG A 394 20.42 8.11 12.54
N THR A 395 19.48 8.64 13.33
CA THR A 395 19.79 9.52 14.47
C THR A 395 20.54 8.81 15.59
N LYS A 396 20.42 7.48 15.67
CA LYS A 396 21.12 6.64 16.64
C LYS A 396 22.42 6.04 16.11
N GLY A 397 22.76 6.27 14.84
CA GLY A 397 23.93 5.64 14.21
C GLY A 397 23.77 4.16 13.93
N GLU A 398 22.51 3.67 13.89
CA GLU A 398 22.19 2.27 13.65
C GLU A 398 22.05 1.98 12.15
N SER A 399 22.23 0.70 11.77
CA SER A 399 22.04 0.27 10.39
C SER A 399 20.58 0.41 9.95
N ALA A 400 20.36 0.80 8.70
CA ALA A 400 19.02 0.88 8.13
C ALA A 400 18.35 -0.50 8.03
N ILE A 401 17.03 -0.52 8.19
CA ILE A 401 16.20 -1.69 7.92
C ILE A 401 15.80 -1.66 6.44
N VAL A 402 16.06 -2.77 5.76
CA VAL A 402 15.69 -3.02 4.37
C VAL A 402 14.94 -4.35 4.33
N LEU A 403 13.68 -4.31 3.94
CA LEU A 403 12.88 -5.52 3.75
C LEU A 403 13.14 -6.10 2.35
N LYS A 404 13.32 -7.42 2.29
CA LYS A 404 13.58 -8.13 1.04
C LYS A 404 12.26 -8.47 0.33
N ARG A 405 12.37 -8.82 -0.96
CA ARG A 405 11.22 -9.17 -1.81
C ARG A 405 10.51 -10.45 -1.41
N ASP A 406 11.16 -11.35 -0.71
CA ASP A 406 10.61 -12.60 -0.18
C ASP A 406 10.16 -12.48 1.29
N GLU A 407 10.44 -11.34 1.93
CA GLU A 407 10.03 -11.05 3.30
C GLU A 407 8.72 -10.25 3.37
N ALA A 408 8.50 -9.33 2.42
CA ALA A 408 7.34 -8.45 2.44
C ALA A 408 6.95 -7.89 1.07
N TYR A 409 5.64 -7.62 0.85
CA TYR A 409 5.18 -6.78 -0.25
C TYR A 409 5.76 -5.36 -0.15
N ILE A 410 5.99 -4.85 1.06
CA ILE A 410 6.71 -3.58 1.29
C ILE A 410 8.11 -3.66 0.69
N GLY A 411 8.81 -4.79 0.86
CA GLY A 411 10.12 -5.02 0.23
C GLY A 411 10.04 -5.03 -1.30
N VAL A 412 9.03 -5.70 -1.87
CA VAL A 412 8.78 -5.69 -3.32
C VAL A 412 8.51 -4.27 -3.83
N LEU A 413 7.66 -3.50 -3.13
CA LEU A 413 7.35 -2.11 -3.45
C LEU A 413 8.60 -1.25 -3.55
N ILE A 414 9.42 -1.26 -2.49
CA ILE A 414 10.58 -0.39 -2.40
C ILE A 414 11.66 -0.81 -3.38
N ASP A 415 11.93 -2.11 -3.51
CA ASP A 415 12.89 -2.60 -4.49
C ASP A 415 12.48 -2.25 -5.93
N ASP A 416 11.20 -2.41 -6.30
CA ASP A 416 10.72 -1.98 -7.62
C ASP A 416 10.94 -0.49 -7.87
N LEU A 417 10.64 0.36 -6.88
CA LEU A 417 10.81 1.82 -6.98
C LEU A 417 12.27 2.21 -7.21
N VAL A 418 13.19 1.72 -6.38
CA VAL A 418 14.59 2.19 -6.39
C VAL A 418 15.44 1.51 -7.46
N THR A 419 15.06 0.33 -7.95
CA THR A 419 15.82 -0.40 -8.99
C THR A 419 15.26 -0.21 -10.38
N LYS A 420 13.93 -0.27 -10.54
CA LYS A 420 13.26 -0.15 -11.84
C LYS A 420 12.88 1.29 -12.18
N GLY A 421 12.69 2.12 -11.14
CA GLY A 421 12.10 3.44 -11.31
C GLY A 421 10.61 3.37 -11.67
N VAL A 422 10.07 4.52 -12.08
CA VAL A 422 8.67 4.66 -12.45
C VAL A 422 8.55 5.52 -13.71
N ASP A 423 7.99 4.93 -14.77
CA ASP A 423 7.65 5.63 -16.00
C ASP A 423 6.19 6.14 -15.97
N GLU A 424 5.38 5.55 -15.09
CA GLU A 424 3.98 5.91 -14.81
C GLU A 424 3.74 5.76 -13.30
N PRO A 425 2.72 6.40 -12.69
CA PRO A 425 2.42 6.24 -11.28
C PRO A 425 2.33 4.76 -10.87
N TYR A 426 3.25 4.34 -10.01
CA TYR A 426 3.37 2.95 -9.56
C TYR A 426 2.19 2.54 -8.69
N ARG A 427 1.71 1.32 -8.89
CA ARG A 427 0.69 0.68 -8.08
C ARG A 427 1.08 -0.76 -7.82
N MET A 428 0.88 -1.21 -6.57
CA MET A 428 1.15 -2.60 -6.20
C MET A 428 0.06 -3.54 -6.71
N PHE A 429 0.50 -4.69 -7.24
CA PHE A 429 -0.34 -5.83 -7.64
C PHE A 429 0.31 -7.13 -7.19
N THR A 430 -0.50 -8.17 -7.02
CA THR A 430 -0.01 -9.51 -6.65
C THR A 430 0.95 -10.11 -7.70
N SER A 431 0.81 -9.70 -8.97
CA SER A 431 1.72 -10.14 -10.05
C SER A 431 3.14 -9.58 -9.95
N ARG A 432 3.38 -8.54 -9.14
CA ARG A 432 4.71 -7.99 -8.92
C ARG A 432 5.53 -8.78 -7.90
N ALA A 433 4.87 -9.57 -7.05
CA ALA A 433 5.52 -10.41 -6.07
C ALA A 433 5.77 -11.80 -6.66
N GLU A 434 7.03 -12.20 -6.74
CA GLU A 434 7.47 -13.51 -7.20
C GLU A 434 7.11 -14.60 -6.17
N TYR A 435 7.20 -14.26 -4.88
CA TYR A 435 7.00 -15.16 -3.73
C TYR A 435 5.66 -14.97 -3.04
N ARG A 436 4.59 -14.73 -3.79
CA ARG A 436 3.28 -14.38 -3.23
C ARG A 436 2.67 -15.45 -2.31
N ILE A 437 3.10 -16.70 -2.41
CA ILE A 437 2.68 -17.78 -1.50
C ILE A 437 3.34 -17.61 -0.13
N LEU A 438 4.55 -17.08 -0.07
CA LEU A 438 5.22 -16.72 1.17
C LEU A 438 4.65 -15.42 1.78
N LEU A 439 4.18 -14.49 0.91
CA LEU A 439 3.78 -13.13 1.29
C LEU A 439 2.26 -12.99 1.47
N ARG A 440 1.60 -13.98 2.05
CA ARG A 440 0.14 -13.95 2.26
C ARG A 440 -0.25 -12.91 3.32
N GLN A 441 -1.50 -12.45 3.26
CA GLN A 441 -2.03 -11.50 4.24
C GLN A 441 -2.23 -12.14 5.63
N ASP A 442 -2.53 -13.46 5.68
CA ASP A 442 -2.76 -14.22 6.91
C ASP A 442 -1.50 -14.36 7.75
N ASN A 443 -0.32 -14.51 7.14
CA ASN A 443 0.95 -14.77 7.83
C ASN A 443 1.85 -13.53 7.96
N ALA A 444 1.35 -12.32 7.76
CA ALA A 444 2.17 -11.10 7.85
C ALA A 444 2.78 -10.93 9.27
N ASP A 445 2.03 -11.31 10.31
CA ASP A 445 2.51 -11.29 11.70
C ASP A 445 3.67 -12.27 11.91
N GLN A 446 3.61 -13.49 11.36
CA GLN A 446 4.69 -14.47 11.46
C GLN A 446 6.00 -13.97 10.85
N ARG A 447 5.91 -13.17 9.78
CA ARG A 447 7.07 -12.64 9.05
C ARG A 447 7.66 -11.39 9.70
N LEU A 448 6.83 -10.49 10.21
CA LEU A 448 7.24 -9.10 10.52
C LEU A 448 7.06 -8.69 11.98
N THR A 449 6.17 -9.34 12.76
CA THR A 449 5.98 -8.97 14.17
C THR A 449 7.24 -9.15 15.05
N PRO A 450 8.08 -10.17 14.83
CA PRO A 450 9.35 -10.26 15.56
C PRO A 450 10.27 -9.05 15.31
N LEU A 451 10.37 -8.59 14.06
CA LEU A 451 11.13 -7.38 13.72
C LEU A 451 10.47 -6.13 14.35
N GLY A 452 9.13 -6.01 14.27
CA GLY A 452 8.39 -4.90 14.87
C GLY A 452 8.61 -4.79 16.39
N TYR A 453 8.75 -5.92 17.07
CA TYR A 453 9.09 -5.98 18.50
C TYR A 453 10.55 -5.59 18.76
N GLU A 454 11.48 -6.14 18.00
CA GLU A 454 12.91 -5.83 18.09
C GLU A 454 13.20 -4.32 17.98
N ILE A 455 12.52 -3.63 17.08
CA ILE A 455 12.67 -2.19 16.86
C ILE A 455 11.83 -1.32 17.81
N GLY A 456 11.06 -1.92 18.72
CA GLY A 456 10.29 -1.21 19.73
C GLY A 456 8.93 -0.63 19.28
N LEU A 457 8.43 -1.00 18.10
CA LEU A 457 7.10 -0.57 17.61
C LEU A 457 5.96 -1.48 18.07
N ILE A 458 6.24 -2.74 18.39
CA ILE A 458 5.29 -3.70 18.96
C ILE A 458 5.53 -3.80 20.46
N SER A 459 4.47 -3.64 21.25
CA SER A 459 4.55 -3.76 22.71
C SER A 459 4.76 -5.21 23.16
N GLU A 460 5.37 -5.40 24.34
CA GLU A 460 5.54 -6.70 24.99
C GLU A 460 4.25 -7.53 24.98
N LYS A 461 3.16 -6.95 25.46
CA LYS A 461 1.86 -7.63 25.51
C LYS A 461 1.38 -8.12 24.14
N ARG A 462 1.58 -7.31 23.07
CA ARG A 462 1.19 -7.70 21.72
C ARG A 462 2.11 -8.80 21.18
N TYR A 463 3.40 -8.75 21.51
CA TYR A 463 4.36 -9.78 21.13
C TYR A 463 4.08 -11.12 21.86
N GLU A 464 3.75 -11.09 23.16
CA GLU A 464 3.33 -12.28 23.90
C GLU A 464 2.12 -12.97 23.24
N LYS A 465 1.10 -12.19 22.81
CA LYS A 465 -0.06 -12.72 22.09
C LYS A 465 0.30 -13.33 20.73
N PHE A 466 1.21 -12.71 20.02
CA PHE A 466 1.74 -13.29 18.79
C PHE A 466 2.45 -14.63 19.04
N VAL A 467 3.29 -14.73 20.06
CA VAL A 467 4.00 -15.97 20.42
C VAL A 467 3.00 -17.06 20.84
N GLU A 468 1.97 -16.72 21.62
CA GLU A 468 0.89 -17.64 22.00
C GLU A 468 0.17 -18.17 20.75
N LYS A 469 -0.30 -17.29 19.84
CA LYS A 469 -0.95 -17.66 18.56
C LYS A 469 -0.08 -18.59 17.73
N LYS A 470 1.20 -18.25 17.56
CA LYS A 470 2.16 -19.05 16.79
C LYS A 470 2.35 -20.43 17.40
N SER A 471 2.49 -20.53 18.72
CA SER A 471 2.64 -21.80 19.43
C SER A 471 1.40 -22.69 19.26
N LEU A 472 0.21 -22.12 19.32
CA LEU A 472 -1.05 -22.85 19.11
C LEU A 472 -1.20 -23.33 17.67
N LEU A 473 -0.79 -22.52 16.69
CA LEU A 473 -0.78 -22.90 15.27
C LEU A 473 0.16 -24.09 15.03
N GLU A 474 1.40 -24.02 15.52
CA GLU A 474 2.39 -25.09 15.42
C GLU A 474 1.89 -26.37 16.12
N LEU A 475 1.27 -26.23 17.28
CA LEU A 475 0.69 -27.33 18.04
C LEU A 475 -0.44 -28.03 17.27
N LEU A 476 -1.35 -27.25 16.66
CA LEU A 476 -2.45 -27.80 15.83
C LEU A 476 -1.90 -28.54 14.62
N ILE A 477 -0.96 -27.95 13.87
CA ILE A 477 -0.34 -28.60 12.71
C ILE A 477 0.36 -29.91 13.12
N ALA A 478 1.13 -29.90 14.19
CA ALA A 478 1.78 -31.09 14.72
C ALA A 478 0.77 -32.19 15.13
N TYR A 479 -0.35 -31.80 15.73
CA TYR A 479 -1.43 -32.73 16.06
C TYR A 479 -2.03 -33.38 14.80
N THR A 480 -2.26 -32.62 13.72
CA THR A 480 -2.77 -33.16 12.45
C THR A 480 -1.83 -34.20 11.82
N HIS A 481 -0.54 -34.02 11.92
CA HIS A 481 0.48 -34.99 11.47
C HIS A 481 0.51 -36.25 12.32
N LYS A 482 0.28 -36.11 13.64
CA LYS A 482 0.36 -37.25 14.57
C LYS A 482 -0.89 -38.09 14.60
N GLN A 483 -2.06 -37.45 14.59
CA GLN A 483 -3.34 -38.12 14.78
C GLN A 483 -3.87 -38.78 13.50
N SER A 484 -4.24 -40.07 13.60
CA SER A 484 -4.88 -40.84 12.51
C SER A 484 -6.39 -40.90 12.70
N VAL A 485 -7.11 -40.92 11.60
CA VAL A 485 -8.58 -41.06 11.51
C VAL A 485 -8.89 -42.42 10.91
N LYS A 486 -9.78 -43.20 11.56
CA LYS A 486 -10.27 -44.47 11.02
C LYS A 486 -11.39 -44.21 10.02
N ILE A 487 -11.62 -45.16 9.09
CA ILE A 487 -12.68 -45.08 8.09
C ILE A 487 -14.04 -44.80 8.78
N SER A 488 -14.35 -45.54 9.84
CA SER A 488 -15.61 -45.41 10.59
C SER A 488 -15.82 -44.05 11.28
N GLU A 489 -14.75 -43.28 11.49
CA GLU A 489 -14.87 -41.96 12.14
C GLU A 489 -15.24 -40.83 11.17
N ILE A 490 -15.13 -41.04 9.84
CA ILE A 490 -15.35 -40.01 8.83
C ILE A 490 -16.22 -40.44 7.64
N GLN A 491 -16.53 -41.74 7.51
CA GLN A 491 -17.22 -42.28 6.34
C GLN A 491 -18.59 -41.64 6.13
N ASP A 492 -19.39 -41.48 7.20
CA ASP A 492 -20.72 -40.89 7.13
C ASP A 492 -20.67 -39.44 6.62
N TYR A 493 -19.70 -38.69 7.08
CA TYR A 493 -19.45 -37.32 6.58
C TYR A 493 -19.09 -37.33 5.09
N LEU A 494 -18.18 -38.20 4.65
CA LEU A 494 -17.77 -38.27 3.23
C LEU A 494 -18.98 -38.62 2.36
N ILE A 495 -19.81 -39.58 2.76
CA ILE A 495 -21.05 -39.98 2.06
C ILE A 495 -22.04 -38.82 2.02
N SER A 496 -22.28 -38.15 3.15
CA SER A 496 -23.28 -37.06 3.25
C SER A 496 -22.92 -35.86 2.37
N ARG A 497 -21.63 -35.67 2.08
CA ARG A 497 -21.09 -34.59 1.22
C ARG A 497 -20.78 -35.04 -0.19
N ASN A 498 -21.08 -36.30 -0.55
CA ASN A 498 -20.72 -36.88 -1.85
C ASN A 498 -19.22 -36.78 -2.18
N LEU A 499 -18.37 -36.97 -1.15
CA LEU A 499 -16.91 -36.92 -1.29
C LEU A 499 -16.34 -38.31 -1.52
N ALA A 500 -15.15 -38.37 -2.17
CA ALA A 500 -14.48 -39.64 -2.42
C ALA A 500 -14.12 -40.35 -1.10
N PRO A 501 -14.47 -41.66 -0.95
CA PRO A 501 -14.20 -42.43 0.26
C PRO A 501 -12.70 -42.66 0.46
N ILE A 502 -12.30 -42.94 1.70
CA ILE A 502 -10.95 -43.38 2.01
C ILE A 502 -10.91 -44.92 2.12
N SER A 503 -9.87 -45.55 1.57
CA SER A 503 -9.69 -47.00 1.57
C SER A 503 -8.97 -47.53 2.81
N GLN A 504 -8.29 -46.68 3.55
CA GLN A 504 -7.55 -46.99 4.78
C GLN A 504 -7.52 -45.77 5.71
N GLY A 505 -7.14 -45.98 6.97
CA GLY A 505 -6.94 -44.87 7.92
C GLY A 505 -5.93 -43.85 7.37
N LYS A 506 -6.24 -42.56 7.55
CA LYS A 506 -5.42 -41.44 7.08
C LYS A 506 -5.04 -40.54 8.25
N LYS A 507 -3.97 -39.78 8.13
CA LYS A 507 -3.67 -38.68 9.03
C LYS A 507 -4.68 -37.54 8.81
N ILE A 508 -4.96 -36.77 9.88
CA ILE A 508 -5.79 -35.54 9.72
C ILE A 508 -5.14 -34.62 8.70
N PHE A 509 -3.82 -34.49 8.71
CA PHE A 509 -3.04 -33.74 7.72
C PHE A 509 -3.37 -34.15 6.28
N ASP A 510 -3.37 -35.47 5.96
CA ASP A 510 -3.67 -35.98 4.62
C ASP A 510 -5.11 -35.70 4.18
N LEU A 511 -6.05 -35.66 5.15
CA LEU A 511 -7.45 -35.29 4.89
C LEU A 511 -7.58 -33.77 4.63
N ALA A 512 -6.89 -32.94 5.43
CA ALA A 512 -6.89 -31.50 5.28
C ALA A 512 -6.20 -31.00 4.00
N LEU A 513 -5.28 -31.79 3.41
CA LEU A 513 -4.69 -31.53 2.09
C LEU A 513 -5.70 -31.61 0.95
N ARG A 514 -6.82 -32.29 1.12
CA ARG A 514 -7.83 -32.42 0.06
C ARG A 514 -8.51 -31.07 -0.19
N ASN A 515 -8.69 -30.72 -1.47
CA ASN A 515 -9.33 -29.46 -1.87
C ASN A 515 -10.84 -29.42 -1.50
N ASP A 516 -11.45 -30.59 -1.39
CA ASP A 516 -12.89 -30.77 -1.07
C ASP A 516 -13.19 -30.84 0.44
N MET A 517 -12.17 -30.65 1.29
CA MET A 517 -12.31 -30.70 2.76
C MET A 517 -11.64 -29.49 3.39
N THR A 518 -12.27 -28.97 4.45
CA THR A 518 -11.69 -27.89 5.28
C THR A 518 -11.27 -28.45 6.63
N LEU A 519 -10.27 -27.84 7.26
CA LEU A 519 -9.85 -28.22 8.62
C LEU A 519 -10.98 -27.93 9.63
N ALA A 520 -11.72 -26.83 9.45
CA ALA A 520 -12.88 -26.49 10.27
C ALA A 520 -13.95 -27.60 10.21
N ALA A 521 -14.28 -28.10 9.01
CA ALA A 521 -15.22 -29.23 8.90
C ALA A 521 -14.69 -30.51 9.55
N LEU A 522 -13.38 -30.76 9.53
CA LEU A 522 -12.77 -31.88 10.24
C LEU A 522 -12.86 -31.70 11.76
N VAL A 523 -12.75 -30.48 12.28
CA VAL A 523 -12.95 -30.17 13.71
C VAL A 523 -14.37 -30.52 14.13
N ASP A 524 -15.38 -30.18 13.32
CA ASP A 524 -16.78 -30.48 13.63
C ASP A 524 -17.10 -31.98 13.63
N VAL A 525 -16.48 -32.72 12.72
CA VAL A 525 -16.79 -34.15 12.47
C VAL A 525 -15.98 -35.10 13.36
N LEU A 526 -14.78 -34.72 13.76
CA LEU A 526 -13.87 -35.58 14.51
C LEU A 526 -13.84 -35.21 16.01
N PRO A 527 -14.51 -35.99 16.91
CA PRO A 527 -14.64 -35.63 18.32
C PRO A 527 -13.30 -35.43 19.05
N LYS A 528 -12.27 -36.18 18.64
CA LYS A 528 -10.92 -36.04 19.24
C LYS A 528 -10.25 -34.74 18.85
N LEU A 529 -10.41 -34.31 17.59
CA LEU A 529 -9.87 -33.04 17.11
C LEU A 529 -10.64 -31.87 17.72
N LYS A 530 -11.98 -31.96 17.78
CA LYS A 530 -12.81 -30.94 18.44
C LYS A 530 -12.42 -30.74 19.90
N LYS A 531 -12.32 -31.83 20.66
CA LYS A 531 -11.87 -31.79 22.05
C LYS A 531 -10.46 -31.17 22.19
N PHE A 532 -9.56 -31.50 21.28
CA PHE A 532 -8.20 -30.93 21.28
C PHE A 532 -8.23 -29.42 21.05
N VAL A 533 -9.00 -28.94 20.07
CA VAL A 533 -9.20 -27.52 19.77
C VAL A 533 -9.78 -26.77 20.98
N GLU A 534 -10.86 -27.29 21.57
CA GLU A 534 -11.52 -26.70 22.74
C GLU A 534 -10.59 -26.66 23.98
N GLN A 535 -9.87 -27.75 24.27
CA GLN A 535 -8.97 -27.83 25.43
C GLN A 535 -7.78 -26.88 25.36
N ASN A 536 -7.32 -26.53 24.15
CA ASN A 536 -6.19 -25.63 23.95
C ASN A 536 -6.64 -24.20 23.63
N GLY A 537 -7.93 -23.90 23.56
CA GLY A 537 -8.43 -22.56 23.25
C GLY A 537 -8.08 -22.10 21.83
N ILE A 538 -7.97 -23.03 20.87
CA ILE A 538 -7.62 -22.72 19.48
C ILE A 538 -8.82 -22.04 18.81
N THR A 539 -8.58 -20.84 18.25
CA THR A 539 -9.62 -20.02 17.60
C THR A 539 -9.83 -20.40 16.13
N ASP A 540 -10.96 -19.95 15.56
CA ASP A 540 -11.26 -20.14 14.13
C ASP A 540 -10.19 -19.52 13.22
N GLU A 541 -9.59 -18.39 13.60
CA GLU A 541 -8.47 -17.75 12.89
C GLU A 541 -7.27 -18.72 12.81
N ILE A 542 -6.90 -19.37 13.90
CA ILE A 542 -5.79 -20.33 13.94
C ILE A 542 -6.12 -21.58 13.11
N ILE A 543 -7.37 -22.04 13.11
CA ILE A 543 -7.83 -23.17 12.29
C ILE A 543 -7.73 -22.84 10.81
N GLU A 544 -8.17 -21.65 10.38
CA GLU A 544 -8.07 -21.17 8.99
C GLU A 544 -6.60 -21.06 8.55
N GLU A 545 -5.75 -20.48 9.39
CA GLU A 545 -4.31 -20.33 9.12
C GLU A 545 -3.61 -21.70 9.03
N ALA A 546 -3.94 -22.64 9.94
CA ALA A 546 -3.43 -24.02 9.87
C ALA A 546 -3.86 -24.74 8.59
N GLU A 547 -5.11 -24.57 8.16
CA GLU A 547 -5.61 -25.12 6.89
C GLU A 547 -4.78 -24.59 5.71
N ILE A 548 -4.54 -23.27 5.67
CA ILE A 548 -3.75 -22.63 4.61
C ILE A 548 -2.33 -23.19 4.61
N GLU A 549 -1.65 -23.25 5.77
CA GLU A 549 -0.30 -23.78 5.89
C GLU A 549 -0.23 -25.25 5.43
N ILE A 550 -1.21 -26.08 5.80
CA ILE A 550 -1.28 -27.48 5.37
C ILE A 550 -1.44 -27.57 3.85
N LYS A 551 -2.45 -26.89 3.29
CA LYS A 551 -2.77 -26.97 1.85
C LYS A 551 -1.65 -26.42 0.96
N TYR A 552 -0.94 -25.41 1.43
CA TYR A 552 0.16 -24.80 0.67
C TYR A 552 1.55 -25.35 1.02
N SER A 553 1.68 -26.31 1.94
CA SER A 553 2.98 -26.79 2.47
C SER A 553 4.00 -27.13 1.39
N GLY A 554 3.61 -27.91 0.38
CA GLY A 554 4.51 -28.28 -0.72
C GLY A 554 4.87 -27.13 -1.68
N TYR A 555 4.02 -26.09 -1.76
CA TYR A 555 4.32 -24.88 -2.53
C TYR A 555 5.23 -23.95 -1.75
N ILE A 556 4.98 -23.78 -0.46
CA ILE A 556 5.80 -22.98 0.46
C ILE A 556 7.25 -23.49 0.47
N GLU A 557 7.44 -24.81 0.60
CA GLU A 557 8.77 -25.41 0.58
C GLU A 557 9.52 -25.13 -0.73
N ARG A 558 8.84 -25.29 -1.87
CA ARG A 558 9.42 -24.99 -3.19
C ARG A 558 9.79 -23.52 -3.35
N GLU A 559 8.91 -22.59 -2.96
CA GLU A 559 9.22 -21.15 -3.03
C GLU A 559 10.38 -20.76 -2.12
N ARG A 560 10.46 -21.34 -0.91
CA ARG A 560 11.61 -21.12 0.00
C ARG A 560 12.94 -21.56 -0.65
N LEU A 561 12.97 -22.74 -1.26
CA LEU A 561 14.16 -23.22 -1.95
C LEU A 561 14.58 -22.32 -3.13
N VAL A 562 13.62 -21.73 -3.83
CA VAL A 562 13.89 -20.75 -4.91
C VAL A 562 14.43 -19.46 -4.33
N ALA A 563 13.79 -18.93 -3.26
CA ALA A 563 14.24 -17.73 -2.56
C ALA A 563 15.68 -17.88 -2.05
N GLU A 564 16.00 -18.99 -1.38
CA GLU A 564 17.35 -19.28 -0.87
C GLU A 564 18.43 -19.27 -1.98
N LYS A 565 18.10 -19.75 -3.17
CA LYS A 565 19.04 -19.70 -4.31
C LYS A 565 19.29 -18.26 -4.77
N LEU A 566 18.27 -17.40 -4.75
CA LEU A 566 18.40 -16.00 -5.14
C LEU A 566 19.09 -15.15 -4.05
N HIS A 567 18.95 -15.52 -2.77
CA HIS A 567 19.73 -14.90 -1.68
C HIS A 567 21.24 -14.94 -1.90
N ARG A 568 21.76 -15.95 -2.61
CA ARG A 568 23.19 -15.98 -2.95
C ARG A 568 23.61 -14.77 -3.81
N LEU A 569 22.73 -14.30 -4.70
CA LEU A 569 22.99 -13.11 -5.52
C LEU A 569 22.82 -11.80 -4.71
N GLU A 570 21.95 -11.80 -3.70
CA GLU A 570 21.81 -10.67 -2.77
C GLU A 570 23.05 -10.50 -1.88
N ASN A 571 23.76 -11.58 -1.58
CA ASN A 571 24.96 -11.53 -0.75
C ASN A 571 26.22 -11.10 -1.52
N ILE A 572 26.16 -10.99 -2.85
CA ILE A 572 27.28 -10.51 -3.66
C ILE A 572 27.14 -9.00 -3.83
N THR A 573 27.90 -8.27 -3.05
CA THR A 573 27.89 -6.81 -3.03
C THR A 573 28.70 -6.19 -4.18
N ILE A 574 28.22 -5.05 -4.65
CA ILE A 574 28.93 -4.20 -5.62
C ILE A 574 29.37 -2.94 -4.87
N PRO A 575 30.66 -2.56 -4.92
CA PRO A 575 31.13 -1.33 -4.27
C PRO A 575 30.41 -0.09 -4.79
N ASP A 576 30.01 0.84 -3.90
CA ASP A 576 29.23 2.04 -4.25
C ASP A 576 29.92 2.95 -5.28
N ASN A 577 31.23 3.02 -5.25
CA ASN A 577 32.05 3.85 -6.14
C ASN A 577 32.63 3.08 -7.35
N PHE A 578 32.07 1.89 -7.67
CA PHE A 578 32.58 1.09 -8.78
C PHE A 578 32.33 1.79 -10.11
N ASP A 579 33.37 1.87 -10.95
CA ASP A 579 33.32 2.44 -12.29
C ASP A 579 32.96 1.37 -13.33
N TYR A 580 31.72 1.34 -13.76
CA TYR A 580 31.21 0.37 -14.75
C TYR A 580 31.81 0.58 -16.16
N THR A 581 32.43 1.72 -16.45
CA THR A 581 33.09 1.95 -17.74
C THR A 581 34.29 1.03 -17.95
N GLN A 582 34.89 0.51 -16.87
CA GLN A 582 36.01 -0.43 -16.91
C GLN A 582 35.62 -1.83 -17.42
N ILE A 583 34.33 -2.19 -17.44
CA ILE A 583 33.87 -3.49 -17.91
C ILE A 583 33.37 -3.36 -19.35
N GLN A 584 34.24 -3.56 -20.32
CA GLN A 584 33.89 -3.44 -21.76
C GLN A 584 32.94 -4.52 -22.25
N SER A 585 32.86 -5.68 -21.57
CA SER A 585 31.97 -6.78 -21.91
C SER A 585 30.51 -6.58 -21.50
N LEU A 586 30.19 -5.52 -20.74
CA LEU A 586 28.81 -5.09 -20.50
C LEU A 586 28.23 -4.42 -21.75
N THR A 587 26.94 -4.62 -21.99
CA THR A 587 26.21 -3.84 -23.01
C THR A 587 26.25 -2.34 -22.68
N ILE A 588 26.17 -1.46 -23.69
CA ILE A 588 26.18 -0.01 -23.49
C ILE A 588 24.99 0.40 -22.59
N GLU A 589 23.82 -0.17 -22.85
CA GLU A 589 22.60 0.09 -22.07
C GLU A 589 22.77 -0.34 -20.60
N ALA A 590 23.23 -1.57 -20.36
CA ALA A 590 23.46 -2.06 -19.00
C ALA A 590 24.47 -1.17 -18.25
N ARG A 591 25.56 -0.79 -18.90
CA ARG A 591 26.58 0.07 -18.31
C ARG A 591 26.02 1.43 -17.89
N GLN A 592 25.26 2.09 -18.77
CA GLN A 592 24.63 3.38 -18.46
C GLN A 592 23.63 3.28 -17.31
N LYS A 593 22.82 2.21 -17.30
CA LYS A 593 21.82 2.00 -16.24
C LYS A 593 22.44 1.62 -14.90
N LEU A 594 23.44 0.76 -14.90
CA LEU A 594 24.20 0.40 -13.69
C LEU A 594 24.91 1.62 -13.09
N GLU A 595 25.50 2.48 -13.93
CA GLU A 595 26.14 3.72 -13.50
C GLU A 595 25.13 4.70 -12.89
N LYS A 596 23.94 4.83 -13.48
CA LYS A 596 22.88 5.72 -12.99
C LYS A 596 22.24 5.20 -11.68
N ILE A 597 21.91 3.91 -11.61
CA ILE A 597 21.12 3.31 -10.52
C ILE A 597 22.01 2.93 -9.34
N ARG A 598 23.25 2.53 -9.59
CA ARG A 598 24.21 2.12 -8.55
C ARG A 598 23.65 1.02 -7.64
N PRO A 599 23.33 -0.18 -8.18
CA PRO A 599 22.81 -1.28 -7.36
C PRO A 599 23.87 -1.74 -6.37
N ALA A 600 23.45 -2.01 -5.13
CA ALA A 600 24.35 -2.48 -4.07
C ALA A 600 24.68 -3.98 -4.17
N THR A 601 23.88 -4.77 -4.91
CA THR A 601 24.05 -6.23 -5.05
C THR A 601 23.84 -6.69 -6.49
N ILE A 602 24.35 -7.89 -6.79
CA ILE A 602 24.13 -8.53 -8.10
C ILE A 602 22.64 -8.83 -8.34
N ALA A 603 21.90 -9.21 -7.30
CA ALA A 603 20.47 -9.43 -7.42
C ALA A 603 19.71 -8.13 -7.79
N GLN A 604 20.05 -7.01 -7.17
CA GLN A 604 19.51 -5.70 -7.55
C GLN A 604 19.85 -5.35 -9.01
N ALA A 605 21.11 -5.54 -9.41
CA ALA A 605 21.53 -5.34 -10.80
C ALA A 605 20.71 -6.16 -11.80
N SER A 606 20.36 -7.42 -11.45
CA SER A 606 19.57 -8.32 -12.31
C SER A 606 18.13 -7.87 -12.53
N ARG A 607 17.59 -7.03 -11.64
CA ARG A 607 16.21 -6.51 -11.72
C ARG A 607 16.10 -5.19 -12.49
N ILE A 608 17.22 -4.58 -12.86
CA ILE A 608 17.26 -3.33 -13.63
C ILE A 608 16.84 -3.63 -15.08
N PRO A 609 15.77 -2.98 -15.59
CA PRO A 609 15.38 -3.15 -16.99
C PRO A 609 16.50 -2.75 -17.95
N GLY A 610 16.88 -3.65 -18.89
CA GLY A 610 17.98 -3.44 -19.83
C GLY A 610 19.34 -4.00 -19.37
N VAL A 611 19.40 -4.58 -18.17
CA VAL A 611 20.53 -5.44 -17.75
C VAL A 611 20.17 -6.90 -18.07
N SER A 612 20.90 -7.48 -18.99
CA SER A 612 20.63 -8.83 -19.48
C SER A 612 21.25 -9.93 -18.58
N PRO A 613 20.79 -11.20 -18.66
CA PRO A 613 21.46 -12.31 -17.98
C PRO A 613 22.95 -12.47 -18.36
N ALA A 614 23.34 -12.07 -19.58
CA ALA A 614 24.74 -12.07 -20.01
C ALA A 614 25.54 -11.02 -19.24
N ASP A 615 24.99 -9.79 -19.05
CA ASP A 615 25.62 -8.74 -18.25
C ASP A 615 25.78 -9.17 -16.79
N ILE A 616 24.76 -9.86 -16.22
CA ILE A 616 24.84 -10.41 -14.86
C ILE A 616 25.94 -11.45 -14.73
N ASN A 617 26.12 -12.34 -15.71
CA ASN A 617 27.24 -13.29 -15.70
C ASN A 617 28.61 -12.57 -15.71
N VAL A 618 28.73 -11.47 -16.44
CA VAL A 618 29.95 -10.64 -16.44
C VAL A 618 30.20 -10.06 -15.04
N LEU A 619 29.17 -9.51 -14.39
CA LEU A 619 29.28 -9.00 -13.02
C LEU A 619 29.60 -10.11 -12.00
N LEU A 620 29.01 -11.30 -12.15
CA LEU A 620 29.32 -12.48 -11.32
C LEU A 620 30.77 -12.92 -11.44
N MET A 621 31.34 -12.90 -12.65
CA MET A 621 32.76 -13.21 -12.84
C MET A 621 33.68 -12.19 -12.17
N ARG A 622 33.22 -10.94 -12.02
CA ARG A 622 33.99 -9.86 -11.38
C ARG A 622 33.86 -9.84 -9.84
N PHE A 623 32.66 -10.04 -9.34
CA PHE A 623 32.32 -9.86 -7.91
C PHE A 623 31.97 -11.17 -7.18
N GLY A 624 31.69 -12.23 -7.89
CA GLY A 624 31.21 -13.51 -7.34
C GLY A 624 32.29 -14.44 -6.79
N ARG A 625 33.53 -13.94 -6.61
CA ARG A 625 34.67 -14.73 -6.07
C ARG A 625 34.88 -14.52 -4.59
#